data_f05aa517ef4a009a06ece9dcc659ee37
#
_entry.id   f05aa517ef4a009a06ece9dcc659ee37
#
_cell.length_a   1.000
_cell.length_b   1.000
_cell.length_c   1.000
_cell.angle_alpha   90.00
_cell.angle_beta   90.00
_cell.angle_gamma   90.00
#
_symmetry.space_group_name_H-M   'P 1'
#
loop_
_entity.id
_entity.type
_entity.pdbx_description
1 polymer ?
#
loop_
_entity_poly.entity_id
_entity_poly.type
_entity_poly.pdbx_seq_one_letter_code
_entity_poly.pdbx_strand_id
1 'polypeptide(L)'
;MMLRSRHEISKLLAYNRWANARMLEPVAAVSAEEWDRDVGGSFGSLHGTLTHIYAGEWVWLERARGQSPRSLPTNEDLPTLEALRGEWRSLEEGISEFARGLSPAELARPITYTNFVGVNWTYTVADILFDLVNHSTYHRGQIATLLRQLARTPVSTDYVKFFDSGGFAQPDRTPGELARLFAYNRWANMRVLRSVSEIPAEDYGRAVGGSFSTLRDTLAHLYGADWVWLERFAGRSPRALPEGQQAGTPQVLEQKWRQVEEGWAALVGELEPERTREKLAYTNFKGDPLSYCVGEVLVHLVNNSTYHRGQVATLTRQLGRKPASTDYLMMLDEA
;
A
#
# COMPACT_ATOMS: atom_id res chain seq x y z
N MET A 1 8.32 -22.83 4.41
CA MET A 1 8.16 -21.36 4.30
C MET A 1 8.78 -20.94 2.97
N MET A 2 7.95 -20.62 1.95
CA MET A 2 8.48 -20.14 0.66
C MET A 2 8.98 -18.70 0.84
N LEU A 3 10.25 -18.50 0.49
CA LEU A 3 10.96 -17.23 0.63
C LEU A 3 10.67 -16.34 -0.60
N ARG A 4 10.57 -15.04 -0.39
CA ARG A 4 10.52 -14.07 -1.48
C ARG A 4 11.82 -14.12 -2.29
N SER A 5 11.69 -14.03 -3.61
CA SER A 5 12.87 -14.03 -4.49
C SER A 5 13.58 -12.67 -4.44
N ARG A 6 14.90 -12.68 -4.70
CA ARG A 6 15.68 -11.44 -4.86
C ARG A 6 15.09 -10.53 -5.94
N HIS A 7 14.63 -11.12 -7.02
CA HIS A 7 14.06 -10.38 -8.14
C HIS A 7 12.76 -9.67 -7.75
N GLU A 8 11.90 -10.33 -6.97
CA GLU A 8 10.67 -9.74 -6.43
C GLU A 8 10.97 -8.54 -5.54
N ILE A 9 11.88 -8.69 -4.57
CA ILE A 9 12.27 -7.59 -3.68
C ILE A 9 12.84 -6.42 -4.48
N SER A 10 13.73 -6.69 -5.45
CA SER A 10 14.28 -5.64 -6.31
C SER A 10 13.22 -4.88 -7.10
N LYS A 11 12.20 -5.57 -7.61
CA LYS A 11 11.05 -4.94 -8.29
C LYS A 11 10.24 -4.05 -7.35
N LEU A 12 9.93 -4.56 -6.17
CA LEU A 12 9.15 -3.80 -5.18
C LEU A 12 9.89 -2.53 -4.74
N LEU A 13 11.20 -2.62 -4.50
CA LEU A 13 12.03 -1.46 -4.15
C LEU A 13 12.14 -0.46 -5.31
N ALA A 14 12.27 -0.93 -6.55
CA ALA A 14 12.28 -0.06 -7.72
C ALA A 14 10.92 0.64 -7.91
N TYR A 15 9.82 -0.08 -7.73
CA TYR A 15 8.48 0.52 -7.69
C TYR A 15 8.37 1.56 -6.57
N ASN A 16 8.83 1.26 -5.37
CA ASN A 16 8.76 2.18 -4.24
C ASN A 16 9.49 3.51 -4.54
N ARG A 17 10.71 3.43 -5.05
CA ARG A 17 11.49 4.60 -5.47
C ARG A 17 10.76 5.43 -6.54
N TRP A 18 10.23 4.78 -7.58
CA TRP A 18 9.45 5.44 -8.63
C TRP A 18 8.19 6.11 -8.05
N ALA A 19 7.46 5.43 -7.17
CA ALA A 19 6.23 5.93 -6.57
C ALA A 19 6.49 7.10 -5.61
N ASN A 20 7.57 7.05 -4.82
CA ASN A 20 7.98 8.15 -3.95
C ASN A 20 8.34 9.40 -4.77
N ALA A 21 9.14 9.25 -5.84
CA ALA A 21 9.48 10.37 -6.71
C ALA A 21 8.23 11.04 -7.30
N ARG A 22 7.27 10.25 -7.79
CA ARG A 22 6.00 10.77 -8.33
C ARG A 22 5.11 11.41 -7.28
N MET A 23 5.04 10.84 -6.08
CA MET A 23 4.29 11.44 -4.97
C MET A 23 4.82 12.83 -4.62
N LEU A 24 6.13 13.04 -4.69
CA LEU A 24 6.78 14.32 -4.37
C LEU A 24 6.59 15.39 -5.47
N GLU A 25 6.18 15.02 -6.71
CA GLU A 25 5.93 15.99 -7.78
C GLU A 25 4.88 17.06 -7.38
N PRO A 26 3.64 16.70 -7.02
CA PRO A 26 2.62 17.68 -6.65
C PRO A 26 2.93 18.41 -5.34
N VAL A 27 3.73 17.82 -4.46
CA VAL A 27 4.14 18.45 -3.21
C VAL A 27 5.03 19.69 -3.46
N ALA A 28 5.77 19.74 -4.57
CA ALA A 28 6.59 20.89 -4.94
C ALA A 28 5.79 22.19 -5.16
N ALA A 29 4.49 22.10 -5.41
CA ALA A 29 3.59 23.24 -5.59
C ALA A 29 2.87 23.66 -4.30
N VAL A 30 3.15 23.00 -3.18
CA VAL A 30 2.57 23.31 -1.86
C VAL A 30 3.28 24.52 -1.25
N SER A 31 2.54 25.46 -0.71
CA SER A 31 3.13 26.62 -0.03
C SER A 31 3.73 26.23 1.33
N ALA A 32 4.59 27.10 1.90
CA ALA A 32 5.17 26.87 3.23
C ALA A 32 4.09 26.76 4.32
N GLU A 33 2.98 27.48 4.19
CA GLU A 33 1.85 27.39 5.12
C GLU A 33 1.11 26.04 4.97
N GLU A 34 0.87 25.59 3.73
CA GLU A 34 0.22 24.29 3.45
C GLU A 34 1.08 23.11 3.86
N TRP A 35 2.42 23.26 3.82
CA TRP A 35 3.39 22.22 4.17
C TRP A 35 3.20 21.70 5.60
N ASP A 36 3.04 22.62 6.56
CA ASP A 36 2.88 22.31 7.98
C ASP A 36 1.42 22.38 8.47
N ARG A 37 0.47 22.72 7.58
CA ARG A 37 -0.94 22.84 7.97
C ARG A 37 -1.47 21.52 8.49
N ASP A 38 -1.97 21.51 9.72
CA ASP A 38 -2.69 20.36 10.28
C ASP A 38 -4.05 20.20 9.57
N VAL A 39 -4.20 19.08 8.88
CA VAL A 39 -5.42 18.69 8.17
C VAL A 39 -6.07 17.44 8.79
N GLY A 40 -5.69 17.08 10.02
CA GLY A 40 -6.27 15.98 10.78
C GLY A 40 -5.85 14.58 10.32
N GLY A 41 -4.71 14.46 9.66
CA GLY A 41 -4.12 13.17 9.26
C GLY A 41 -3.43 12.44 10.42
N SER A 42 -2.84 11.27 10.13
CA SER A 42 -2.13 10.45 11.15
C SER A 42 -0.93 11.17 11.78
N PHE A 43 -0.33 12.10 11.03
CA PHE A 43 0.85 12.88 11.43
C PHE A 43 0.59 14.38 11.26
N GLY A 44 -0.68 14.80 11.34
CA GLY A 44 -1.15 16.17 11.27
C GLY A 44 -1.08 16.76 9.85
N SER A 45 0.11 16.87 9.26
CA SER A 45 0.38 17.60 8.03
C SER A 45 0.97 16.74 6.91
N LEU A 46 1.15 17.34 5.72
CA LEU A 46 1.95 16.76 4.64
C LEU A 46 3.38 16.51 5.10
N HIS A 47 4.00 17.51 5.73
CA HIS A 47 5.36 17.42 6.27
C HIS A 47 5.50 16.22 7.22
N GLY A 48 4.66 16.16 8.26
CA GLY A 48 4.71 15.07 9.23
C GLY A 48 4.51 13.69 8.58
N THR A 49 3.61 13.58 7.60
CA THR A 49 3.36 12.30 6.91
C THR A 49 4.52 11.89 6.01
N LEU A 50 5.14 12.84 5.28
CA LEU A 50 6.30 12.57 4.43
C LEU A 50 7.53 12.22 5.25
N THR A 51 7.79 12.95 6.34
CA THR A 51 8.85 12.63 7.32
C THR A 51 8.66 11.22 7.88
N HIS A 52 7.41 10.83 8.18
CA HIS A 52 7.11 9.48 8.68
C HIS A 52 7.39 8.39 7.63
N ILE A 53 7.07 8.61 6.35
CA ILE A 53 7.41 7.64 5.30
C ILE A 53 8.93 7.46 5.21
N TYR A 54 9.66 8.58 5.13
CA TYR A 54 11.13 8.57 5.11
C TYR A 54 11.71 7.84 6.33
N ALA A 55 11.26 8.19 7.52
CA ALA A 55 11.72 7.61 8.78
C ALA A 55 11.40 6.11 8.88
N GLY A 56 10.26 5.68 8.33
CA GLY A 56 9.88 4.28 8.20
C GLY A 56 10.84 3.51 7.27
N GLU A 57 11.16 4.04 6.11
CA GLU A 57 12.12 3.42 5.18
C GLU A 57 13.53 3.39 5.79
N TRP A 58 13.95 4.47 6.44
CA TRP A 58 15.24 4.57 7.11
C TRP A 58 15.38 3.53 8.23
N VAL A 59 14.42 3.45 9.14
CA VAL A 59 14.50 2.52 10.27
C VAL A 59 14.45 1.06 9.82
N TRP A 60 13.71 0.74 8.78
CA TRP A 60 13.66 -0.61 8.24
C TRP A 60 14.97 -1.00 7.55
N LEU A 61 15.63 -0.08 6.86
CA LEU A 61 16.98 -0.33 6.33
C LEU A 61 17.97 -0.58 7.46
N GLU A 62 17.97 0.23 8.52
CA GLU A 62 18.88 0.06 9.66
C GLU A 62 18.63 -1.26 10.39
N ARG A 63 17.35 -1.65 10.57
CA ARG A 63 17.01 -2.96 11.15
C ARG A 63 17.45 -4.12 10.25
N ALA A 64 17.28 -4.03 8.93
CA ALA A 64 17.77 -5.03 8.00
C ALA A 64 19.31 -5.18 8.04
N ARG A 65 20.02 -4.11 8.37
CA ARG A 65 21.48 -4.08 8.64
C ARG A 65 21.84 -4.64 10.03
N GLY A 66 20.86 -4.98 10.86
CA GLY A 66 21.06 -5.52 12.22
C GLY A 66 21.18 -4.42 13.29
N GLN A 67 20.81 -3.19 12.99
CA GLN A 67 20.79 -2.10 13.97
C GLN A 67 19.44 -2.00 14.67
N SER A 68 19.42 -1.37 15.85
CA SER A 68 18.19 -1.08 16.60
C SER A 68 18.17 0.40 16.99
N PRO A 69 17.83 1.30 16.06
CA PRO A 69 17.73 2.73 16.34
C PRO A 69 16.76 3.01 17.49
N ARG A 70 17.10 3.98 18.34
CA ARG A 70 16.30 4.36 19.51
C ARG A 70 15.29 5.46 19.25
N SER A 71 15.44 6.19 18.14
CA SER A 71 14.53 7.25 17.69
C SER A 71 14.42 7.24 16.17
N LEU A 72 13.36 7.86 15.68
CA LEU A 72 13.15 8.13 14.25
C LEU A 72 13.60 9.56 13.92
N PRO A 73 14.00 9.83 12.67
CA PRO A 73 14.07 11.18 12.14
C PRO A 73 12.75 11.93 12.32
N THR A 74 12.85 13.21 12.63
CA THR A 74 11.74 14.11 12.93
C THR A 74 11.61 15.21 11.88
N ASN A 75 10.56 16.04 11.97
CA ASN A 75 10.41 17.23 11.13
C ASN A 75 11.53 18.25 11.33
N GLU A 76 12.12 18.29 12.51
CA GLU A 76 13.27 19.20 12.80
C GLU A 76 14.51 18.76 12.03
N ASP A 77 14.72 17.46 11.84
CA ASP A 77 15.84 16.92 11.04
C ASP A 77 15.63 17.15 9.54
N LEU A 78 14.38 17.29 9.08
CA LEU A 78 13.97 17.40 7.69
C LEU A 78 13.08 18.64 7.46
N PRO A 79 13.54 19.86 7.79
CA PRO A 79 12.67 21.03 7.93
C PRO A 79 12.07 21.56 6.61
N THR A 80 12.58 21.12 5.47
CA THR A 80 12.09 21.56 4.15
C THR A 80 11.93 20.38 3.19
N LEU A 81 11.11 20.56 2.17
CA LEU A 81 10.98 19.58 1.08
C LEU A 81 12.31 19.29 0.38
N GLU A 82 13.19 20.28 0.27
CA GLU A 82 14.51 20.11 -0.37
C GLU A 82 15.42 19.24 0.50
N ALA A 83 15.49 19.50 1.81
CA ALA A 83 16.22 18.67 2.76
C ALA A 83 15.70 17.22 2.73
N LEU A 84 14.38 17.06 2.84
CA LEU A 84 13.72 15.74 2.76
C LEU A 84 14.08 14.99 1.46
N ARG A 85 14.02 15.65 0.31
CA ARG A 85 14.36 15.05 -1.00
C ARG A 85 15.83 14.64 -1.08
N GLY A 86 16.72 15.45 -0.51
CA GLY A 86 18.16 15.15 -0.46
C GLY A 86 18.44 13.88 0.33
N GLU A 87 17.94 13.85 1.56
CA GLU A 87 18.11 12.69 2.46
C GLU A 87 17.42 11.43 1.92
N TRP A 88 16.21 11.57 1.35
CA TRP A 88 15.50 10.43 0.78
C TRP A 88 16.22 9.82 -0.42
N ARG A 89 16.82 10.63 -1.28
CA ARG A 89 17.64 10.14 -2.41
C ARG A 89 18.82 9.29 -1.89
N SER A 90 19.54 9.79 -0.88
CA SER A 90 20.66 9.08 -0.27
C SER A 90 20.20 7.76 0.38
N LEU A 91 19.04 7.78 1.03
CA LEU A 91 18.42 6.58 1.61
C LEU A 91 18.05 5.54 0.53
N GLU A 92 17.42 5.96 -0.55
CA GLU A 92 17.04 5.08 -1.68
C GLU A 92 18.26 4.45 -2.37
N GLU A 93 19.35 5.18 -2.47
CA GLU A 93 20.64 4.66 -2.95
C GLU A 93 21.16 3.58 -1.98
N GLY A 94 21.13 3.85 -0.67
CA GLY A 94 21.53 2.90 0.37
C GLY A 94 20.65 1.63 0.39
N ILE A 95 19.34 1.76 0.22
CA ILE A 95 18.40 0.61 0.11
C ILE A 95 18.74 -0.22 -1.15
N SER A 96 18.98 0.47 -2.28
CA SER A 96 19.28 -0.20 -3.55
C SER A 96 20.62 -0.94 -3.50
N GLU A 97 21.61 -0.36 -2.87
CA GLU A 97 22.93 -1.00 -2.64
C GLU A 97 22.81 -2.23 -1.73
N PHE A 98 22.13 -2.09 -0.60
CA PHE A 98 21.86 -3.18 0.33
C PHE A 98 21.15 -4.35 -0.37
N ALA A 99 20.06 -4.08 -1.08
CA ALA A 99 19.28 -5.13 -1.75
C ALA A 99 20.05 -5.83 -2.88
N ARG A 100 20.95 -5.11 -3.56
CA ARG A 100 21.77 -5.65 -4.66
C ARG A 100 22.74 -6.73 -4.17
N GLY A 101 23.23 -6.62 -2.93
CA GLY A 101 24.13 -7.58 -2.29
C GLY A 101 23.47 -8.84 -1.76
N LEU A 102 22.12 -8.90 -1.66
CA LEU A 102 21.43 -10.00 -0.98
C LEU A 102 21.35 -11.28 -1.83
N SER A 103 21.82 -12.39 -1.26
CA SER A 103 21.56 -13.75 -1.75
C SER A 103 20.19 -14.25 -1.26
N PRO A 104 19.64 -15.36 -1.81
CA PRO A 104 18.43 -15.99 -1.27
C PRO A 104 18.56 -16.39 0.22
N ALA A 105 19.73 -16.82 0.65
CA ALA A 105 19.99 -17.17 2.05
C ALA A 105 19.95 -15.94 2.96
N GLU A 106 20.47 -14.80 2.50
CA GLU A 106 20.43 -13.56 3.26
C GLU A 106 19.02 -12.96 3.32
N LEU A 107 18.23 -13.09 2.27
CA LEU A 107 16.80 -12.72 2.32
C LEU A 107 16.04 -13.55 3.36
N ALA A 108 16.41 -14.82 3.54
CA ALA A 108 15.83 -15.71 4.52
C ALA A 108 16.34 -15.50 5.95
N ARG A 109 17.45 -14.77 6.11
CA ARG A 109 18.11 -14.57 7.40
C ARG A 109 17.19 -13.83 8.36
N PRO A 110 16.97 -14.40 9.59
CA PRO A 110 16.22 -13.69 10.62
C PRO A 110 17.05 -12.53 11.18
N ILE A 111 16.38 -11.39 11.38
CA ILE A 111 16.90 -10.21 12.07
C ILE A 111 16.11 -10.04 13.35
N THR A 112 16.80 -10.00 14.47
CA THR A 112 16.20 -9.58 15.75
C THR A 112 16.59 -8.14 16.02
N TYR A 113 15.60 -7.30 16.28
CA TYR A 113 15.79 -5.90 16.67
C TYR A 113 14.94 -5.55 17.90
N THR A 114 15.35 -4.53 18.62
CA THR A 114 14.59 -3.98 19.74
C THR A 114 13.78 -2.78 19.24
N ASN A 115 12.46 -2.77 19.47
CA ASN A 115 11.62 -1.65 19.11
C ASN A 115 11.78 -0.47 20.10
N PHE A 116 11.09 0.64 19.83
CA PHE A 116 11.20 1.88 20.64
C PHE A 116 10.66 1.76 22.08
N VAL A 117 9.94 0.68 22.40
CA VAL A 117 9.45 0.40 23.77
C VAL A 117 10.21 -0.75 24.45
N GLY A 118 11.34 -1.18 23.87
CA GLY A 118 12.23 -2.16 24.47
C GLY A 118 11.85 -3.63 24.23
N VAL A 119 10.91 -3.92 23.32
CA VAL A 119 10.48 -5.29 22.97
C VAL A 119 11.26 -5.78 21.78
N ASN A 120 11.72 -7.04 21.84
CA ASN A 120 12.43 -7.70 20.75
C ASN A 120 11.45 -8.33 19.76
N TRP A 121 11.71 -8.09 18.47
CA TRP A 121 10.98 -8.68 17.36
C TRP A 121 11.95 -9.35 16.39
N THR A 122 11.49 -10.42 15.74
CA THR A 122 12.33 -11.18 14.79
C THR A 122 11.55 -11.43 13.50
N TYR A 123 12.08 -10.90 12.39
CA TYR A 123 11.53 -11.11 11.04
C TYR A 123 12.66 -11.43 10.07
N THR A 124 12.32 -12.01 8.90
CA THR A 124 13.32 -12.18 7.85
C THR A 124 13.66 -10.86 7.19
N VAL A 125 14.84 -10.75 6.60
CA VAL A 125 15.23 -9.58 5.77
C VAL A 125 14.20 -9.33 4.68
N ALA A 126 13.69 -10.40 4.06
CA ALA A 126 12.67 -10.28 3.00
C ALA A 126 11.35 -9.70 3.52
N ASP A 127 10.90 -10.08 4.72
CA ASP A 127 9.67 -9.54 5.31
C ASP A 127 9.85 -8.07 5.70
N ILE A 128 11.00 -7.69 6.23
CA ILE A 128 11.36 -6.30 6.54
C ILE A 128 11.33 -5.43 5.27
N LEU A 129 11.98 -5.88 4.19
CA LEU A 129 12.02 -5.12 2.93
C LEU A 129 10.65 -5.04 2.24
N PHE A 130 9.84 -6.08 2.38
CA PHE A 130 8.45 -6.02 1.90
C PHE A 130 7.63 -5.04 2.71
N ASP A 131 7.74 -5.07 4.04
CA ASP A 131 7.00 -4.16 4.91
C ASP A 131 7.39 -2.71 4.66
N LEU A 132 8.65 -2.41 4.41
CA LEU A 132 9.11 -1.09 4.00
C LEU A 132 8.29 -0.55 2.81
N VAL A 133 8.12 -1.35 1.76
CA VAL A 133 7.36 -0.94 0.56
C VAL A 133 5.85 -0.85 0.84
N ASN A 134 5.32 -1.80 1.61
CA ASN A 134 3.91 -1.83 1.98
C ASN A 134 3.52 -0.65 2.86
N HIS A 135 4.34 -0.32 3.85
CA HIS A 135 4.20 0.84 4.72
C HIS A 135 4.23 2.15 3.92
N SER A 136 5.21 2.32 3.04
CA SER A 136 5.29 3.50 2.18
C SER A 136 4.06 3.62 1.26
N THR A 137 3.57 2.50 0.71
CA THR A 137 2.35 2.47 -0.13
C THR A 137 1.12 2.94 0.65
N TYR A 138 0.96 2.45 1.88
CA TYR A 138 -0.14 2.86 2.76
C TYR A 138 -0.12 4.37 3.03
N HIS A 139 1.03 4.93 3.38
CA HIS A 139 1.17 6.35 3.67
C HIS A 139 1.11 7.23 2.41
N ARG A 140 1.49 6.74 1.23
CA ARG A 140 1.21 7.43 -0.05
C ARG A 140 -0.28 7.63 -0.28
N GLY A 141 -1.11 6.67 0.13
CA GLY A 141 -2.57 6.84 0.14
C GLY A 141 -3.04 7.98 1.04
N GLN A 142 -2.42 8.12 2.22
CA GLN A 142 -2.69 9.25 3.13
C GLN A 142 -2.27 10.58 2.49
N ILE A 143 -1.06 10.69 1.94
CA ILE A 143 -0.59 11.89 1.23
C ILE A 143 -1.55 12.31 0.11
N ALA A 144 -2.08 11.35 -0.66
CA ALA A 144 -3.04 11.68 -1.72
C ALA A 144 -4.34 12.28 -1.17
N THR A 145 -4.81 11.84 -0.01
CA THR A 145 -5.97 12.44 0.67
C THR A 145 -5.64 13.87 1.12
N LEU A 146 -4.50 14.08 1.80
CA LEU A 146 -4.10 15.39 2.29
C LEU A 146 -3.91 16.39 1.13
N LEU A 147 -3.26 15.99 0.03
CA LEU A 147 -3.11 16.82 -1.16
C LEU A 147 -4.46 17.30 -1.72
N ARG A 148 -5.45 16.40 -1.82
CA ARG A 148 -6.80 16.77 -2.30
C ARG A 148 -7.51 17.74 -1.36
N GLN A 149 -7.34 17.59 -0.06
CA GLN A 149 -7.89 18.50 0.95
C GLN A 149 -7.22 19.88 0.92
N LEU A 150 -5.99 19.95 0.43
CA LEU A 150 -5.28 21.19 0.11
C LEU A 150 -5.57 21.68 -1.32
N ALA A 151 -6.61 21.16 -1.99
CA ALA A 151 -6.97 21.47 -3.37
C ALA A 151 -5.85 21.19 -4.40
N ARG A 152 -4.96 20.25 -4.09
CA ARG A 152 -3.89 19.79 -4.98
C ARG A 152 -4.27 18.44 -5.62
N THR A 153 -3.86 18.22 -6.86
CA THR A 153 -4.12 16.96 -7.57
C THR A 153 -2.95 16.00 -7.35
N PRO A 154 -3.13 14.86 -6.64
CA PRO A 154 -2.07 13.87 -6.51
C PRO A 154 -1.80 13.18 -7.85
N VAL A 155 -0.56 12.79 -8.07
CA VAL A 155 -0.15 11.96 -9.22
C VAL A 155 -0.39 10.49 -8.89
N SER A 156 -0.86 9.71 -9.87
CA SER A 156 -1.05 8.28 -9.68
C SER A 156 0.28 7.56 -9.45
N THR A 157 0.35 6.82 -8.36
CA THR A 157 1.47 5.91 -8.00
C THR A 157 1.08 4.45 -8.15
N ASP A 158 0.06 4.18 -8.95
CA ASP A 158 -0.49 2.85 -9.22
C ASP A 158 0.58 1.91 -9.78
N TYR A 159 0.62 0.69 -9.27
CA TYR A 159 1.63 -0.31 -9.62
C TYR A 159 1.65 -0.66 -11.12
N VAL A 160 0.49 -0.73 -11.78
CA VAL A 160 0.45 -0.97 -13.25
C VAL A 160 1.02 0.20 -14.04
N LYS A 161 0.93 1.44 -13.53
CA LYS A 161 1.56 2.61 -14.16
C LYS A 161 3.08 2.56 -14.14
N PHE A 162 3.66 1.87 -13.17
CA PHE A 162 5.09 1.62 -13.13
C PHE A 162 5.54 0.76 -14.32
N PHE A 163 4.76 -0.27 -14.69
CA PHE A 163 5.05 -1.07 -15.89
C PHE A 163 4.89 -0.26 -17.18
N ASP A 164 3.82 0.53 -17.30
CA ASP A 164 3.58 1.39 -18.46
C ASP A 164 4.72 2.40 -18.66
N SER A 165 5.43 2.78 -17.59
CA SER A 165 6.59 3.69 -17.63
C SER A 165 7.95 3.01 -17.84
N GLY A 166 7.97 1.73 -18.23
CA GLY A 166 9.19 0.96 -18.48
C GLY A 166 9.73 0.20 -17.28
N GLY A 167 8.94 0.03 -16.21
CA GLY A 167 9.26 -0.87 -15.11
C GLY A 167 9.45 -2.32 -15.57
N PHE A 168 10.13 -3.13 -14.76
CA PHE A 168 10.60 -4.49 -15.10
C PHE A 168 9.59 -5.35 -15.86
N ALA A 169 10.01 -5.87 -17.01
CA ALA A 169 9.16 -6.62 -17.96
C ALA A 169 9.04 -8.13 -17.67
N GLN A 170 9.79 -8.69 -16.72
CA GLN A 170 9.83 -10.14 -16.51
C GLN A 170 8.97 -10.57 -15.32
N PRO A 171 7.95 -11.42 -15.50
CA PRO A 171 7.12 -11.93 -14.42
C PRO A 171 7.78 -13.16 -13.78
N ASP A 172 8.28 -13.02 -12.55
CA ASP A 172 8.85 -14.11 -11.75
C ASP A 172 8.13 -14.29 -10.41
N ARG A 173 6.80 -14.15 -10.42
CA ARG A 173 5.99 -14.35 -9.22
C ARG A 173 5.71 -15.82 -8.99
N THR A 174 5.90 -16.29 -7.77
CA THR A 174 5.52 -17.65 -7.39
C THR A 174 4.09 -17.68 -6.83
N PRO A 175 3.34 -18.78 -7.04
CA PRO A 175 2.02 -18.96 -6.43
C PRO A 175 2.03 -18.79 -4.92
N GLY A 176 3.05 -19.30 -4.23
CA GLY A 176 3.16 -19.19 -2.78
C GLY A 176 3.34 -17.76 -2.27
N GLU A 177 4.08 -16.91 -3.00
CA GLU A 177 4.18 -15.48 -2.68
C GLU A 177 2.83 -14.78 -2.84
N LEU A 178 2.14 -15.05 -3.95
CA LEU A 178 0.83 -14.46 -4.24
C LEU A 178 -0.22 -14.90 -3.21
N ALA A 179 -0.22 -16.17 -2.82
CA ALA A 179 -1.09 -16.67 -1.75
C ALA A 179 -0.88 -15.93 -0.42
N ARG A 180 0.37 -15.67 -0.04
CA ARG A 180 0.69 -14.89 1.17
C ARG A 180 0.21 -13.43 1.05
N LEU A 181 0.41 -12.80 -0.11
CA LEU A 181 -0.07 -11.45 -0.36
C LEU A 181 -1.58 -11.33 -0.24
N PHE A 182 -2.32 -12.30 -0.78
CA PHE A 182 -3.78 -12.33 -0.68
C PHE A 182 -4.26 -12.65 0.73
N ALA A 183 -3.57 -13.52 1.47
CA ALA A 183 -3.85 -13.75 2.89
C ALA A 183 -3.71 -12.45 3.71
N TYR A 184 -2.61 -11.69 3.47
CA TYR A 184 -2.44 -10.37 4.06
C TYR A 184 -3.54 -9.40 3.65
N ASN A 185 -3.86 -9.31 2.35
CA ASN A 185 -4.89 -8.39 1.86
C ASN A 185 -6.25 -8.65 2.53
N ARG A 186 -6.65 -9.93 2.57
CA ARG A 186 -7.88 -10.36 3.25
C ARG A 186 -7.89 -10.00 4.73
N TRP A 187 -6.81 -10.32 5.46
CA TRP A 187 -6.68 -9.99 6.88
C TRP A 187 -6.81 -8.47 7.11
N ALA A 188 -6.12 -7.66 6.31
CA ALA A 188 -6.12 -6.21 6.42
C ALA A 188 -7.49 -5.59 6.08
N ASN A 189 -8.13 -6.03 4.98
CA ASN A 189 -9.45 -5.57 4.56
C ASN A 189 -10.51 -5.88 5.62
N MET A 190 -10.50 -7.09 6.19
CA MET A 190 -11.46 -7.48 7.23
C MET A 190 -11.25 -6.68 8.54
N ARG A 191 -10.02 -6.33 8.89
CA ARG A 191 -9.75 -5.46 10.05
C ARG A 191 -10.31 -4.05 9.83
N VAL A 192 -10.10 -3.48 8.65
CA VAL A 192 -10.68 -2.18 8.28
C VAL A 192 -12.20 -2.22 8.37
N LEU A 193 -12.84 -3.20 7.74
CA LEU A 193 -14.31 -3.33 7.75
C LEU A 193 -14.88 -3.44 9.17
N ARG A 194 -14.26 -4.24 10.04
CA ARG A 194 -14.66 -4.34 11.45
C ARG A 194 -14.57 -3.01 12.18
N SER A 195 -13.45 -2.27 12.00
CA SER A 195 -13.29 -0.97 12.65
C SER A 195 -14.29 0.08 12.12
N VAL A 196 -14.66 0.00 10.84
CA VAL A 196 -15.63 0.90 10.23
C VAL A 196 -17.07 0.53 10.59
N SER A 197 -17.37 -0.75 10.88
CA SER A 197 -18.71 -1.18 11.30
C SER A 197 -19.16 -0.57 12.63
N GLU A 198 -18.24 -0.05 13.41
CA GLU A 198 -18.49 0.67 14.66
C GLU A 198 -18.76 2.17 14.47
N ILE A 199 -18.61 2.68 13.24
CA ILE A 199 -18.82 4.09 12.89
C ILE A 199 -20.33 4.34 12.68
N PRO A 200 -20.92 5.39 13.28
CA PRO A 200 -22.31 5.74 13.05
C PRO A 200 -22.62 5.93 11.57
N ALA A 201 -23.84 5.56 11.14
CA ALA A 201 -24.24 5.63 9.74
C ALA A 201 -24.15 7.05 9.14
N GLU A 202 -24.39 8.08 9.97
CA GLU A 202 -24.24 9.49 9.60
C GLU A 202 -22.78 9.84 9.28
N ASP A 203 -21.83 9.37 10.08
CA ASP A 203 -20.39 9.57 9.89
C ASP A 203 -19.85 8.77 8.70
N TYR A 204 -20.37 7.56 8.48
CA TYR A 204 -19.99 6.70 7.36
C TYR A 204 -20.23 7.34 6.00
N GLY A 205 -21.32 8.13 5.87
CA GLY A 205 -21.69 8.88 4.67
C GLY A 205 -21.29 10.36 4.71
N ARG A 206 -20.66 10.86 5.78
CA ARG A 206 -20.29 12.27 5.91
C ARG A 206 -19.16 12.64 4.96
N ALA A 207 -19.30 13.74 4.25
CA ALA A 207 -18.23 14.27 3.39
C ALA A 207 -17.13 14.90 4.24
N VAL A 208 -15.91 14.36 4.12
CA VAL A 208 -14.68 14.84 4.78
C VAL A 208 -13.59 15.21 3.76
N GLY A 209 -13.87 15.03 2.48
CA GLY A 209 -12.93 15.31 1.39
C GLY A 209 -12.01 14.11 1.08
N GLY A 210 -11.12 14.27 0.13
CA GLY A 210 -10.21 13.23 -0.34
C GLY A 210 -10.51 12.75 -1.77
N SER A 211 -10.05 11.56 -2.12
CA SER A 211 -10.26 10.99 -3.46
C SER A 211 -11.73 10.61 -3.73
N PHE A 212 -12.41 10.18 -2.69
CA PHE A 212 -13.82 9.77 -2.70
C PHE A 212 -14.49 10.43 -1.49
N SER A 213 -15.04 11.53 -1.60
CA SER A 213 -15.59 12.45 -0.58
C SER A 213 -15.95 11.85 0.79
N THR A 214 -16.38 10.58 0.85
CA THR A 214 -16.84 9.90 2.07
C THR A 214 -16.07 8.61 2.34
N LEU A 215 -16.13 8.14 3.59
CA LEU A 215 -15.60 6.84 3.98
C LEU A 215 -16.31 5.69 3.22
N ARG A 216 -17.64 5.78 3.07
CA ARG A 216 -18.46 4.84 2.30
C ARG A 216 -17.97 4.70 0.86
N ASP A 217 -17.76 5.81 0.16
CA ASP A 217 -17.37 5.80 -1.24
C ASP A 217 -15.94 5.28 -1.43
N THR A 218 -15.05 5.56 -0.47
CA THR A 218 -13.68 5.03 -0.46
C THR A 218 -13.68 3.50 -0.30
N LEU A 219 -14.50 2.97 0.62
CA LEU A 219 -14.63 1.52 0.81
C LEU A 219 -15.35 0.84 -0.36
N ALA A 220 -16.35 1.50 -0.94
CA ALA A 220 -17.00 1.00 -2.15
C ALA A 220 -16.04 0.90 -3.32
N HIS A 221 -15.14 1.88 -3.47
CA HIS A 221 -14.09 1.84 -4.48
C HIS A 221 -13.11 0.69 -4.23
N LEU A 222 -12.66 0.52 -3.01
CA LEU A 222 -11.73 -0.54 -2.62
C LEU A 222 -12.32 -1.93 -2.89
N TYR A 223 -13.56 -2.17 -2.44
CA TYR A 223 -14.32 -3.38 -2.77
C TYR A 223 -14.50 -3.57 -4.28
N GLY A 224 -14.89 -2.48 -4.96
CA GLY A 224 -15.15 -2.50 -6.41
C GLY A 224 -13.89 -2.83 -7.22
N ALA A 225 -12.72 -2.39 -6.77
CA ALA A 225 -11.44 -2.77 -7.38
C ALA A 225 -11.17 -4.28 -7.25
N ASP A 226 -11.35 -4.85 -6.06
CA ASP A 226 -11.19 -6.30 -5.85
C ASP A 226 -12.20 -7.08 -6.70
N TRP A 227 -13.47 -6.65 -6.71
CA TRP A 227 -14.53 -7.29 -7.49
C TRP A 227 -14.28 -7.24 -9.00
N VAL A 228 -13.95 -6.07 -9.55
CA VAL A 228 -13.80 -5.92 -11.02
C VAL A 228 -12.63 -6.74 -11.55
N TRP A 229 -11.58 -6.89 -10.77
CA TRP A 229 -10.46 -7.72 -11.17
C TRP A 229 -10.80 -9.21 -11.11
N LEU A 230 -11.56 -9.66 -10.12
CA LEU A 230 -12.07 -11.04 -10.08
C LEU A 230 -12.95 -11.34 -11.31
N GLU A 231 -13.81 -10.38 -11.72
CA GLU A 231 -14.60 -10.48 -12.93
C GLU A 231 -13.72 -10.60 -14.19
N ARG A 232 -12.62 -9.80 -14.27
CA ARG A 232 -11.66 -9.85 -15.38
C ARG A 232 -10.95 -11.21 -15.45
N PHE A 233 -10.58 -11.79 -14.32
CA PHE A 233 -10.03 -13.15 -14.27
C PHE A 233 -11.03 -14.21 -14.72
N ALA A 234 -12.32 -13.97 -14.55
CA ALA A 234 -13.40 -14.81 -15.06
C ALA A 234 -13.77 -14.50 -16.54
N GLY A 235 -12.95 -13.71 -17.25
CA GLY A 235 -13.15 -13.36 -18.66
C GLY A 235 -14.23 -12.28 -18.92
N ARG A 236 -14.75 -11.64 -17.88
CA ARG A 236 -15.72 -10.54 -17.99
C ARG A 236 -15.01 -9.21 -17.86
N SER A 237 -15.49 -8.18 -18.54
CA SER A 237 -14.95 -6.83 -18.46
C SER A 237 -16.06 -5.83 -18.09
N PRO A 238 -16.38 -5.70 -16.78
CA PRO A 238 -17.37 -4.74 -16.31
C PRO A 238 -17.01 -3.31 -16.75
N ARG A 239 -18.04 -2.50 -17.06
CA ARG A 239 -17.86 -1.15 -17.58
C ARG A 239 -17.80 -0.09 -16.50
N ALA A 240 -18.12 -0.42 -15.25
CA ALA A 240 -18.07 0.48 -14.10
C ALA A 240 -17.83 -0.29 -12.80
N LEU A 241 -17.37 0.41 -11.78
CA LEU A 241 -17.35 -0.07 -10.40
C LEU A 241 -18.73 0.12 -9.75
N PRO A 242 -19.08 -0.67 -8.73
CA PRO A 242 -20.21 -0.39 -7.87
C PRO A 242 -20.11 0.99 -7.22
N GLU A 243 -21.19 1.77 -7.25
CA GLU A 243 -21.24 3.08 -6.59
C GLU A 243 -21.34 2.93 -5.07
N GLY A 244 -20.95 3.98 -4.31
CA GLY A 244 -20.97 3.97 -2.85
C GLY A 244 -22.33 3.65 -2.25
N GLN A 245 -23.43 4.14 -2.84
CA GLN A 245 -24.79 3.82 -2.40
C GLN A 245 -25.15 2.34 -2.59
N GLN A 246 -24.64 1.71 -3.65
CA GLN A 246 -24.82 0.28 -3.92
C GLN A 246 -24.02 -0.61 -2.97
N ALA A 247 -22.96 -0.07 -2.37
CA ALA A 247 -22.19 -0.78 -1.34
C ALA A 247 -23.02 -1.04 -0.08
N GLY A 248 -23.97 -0.16 0.24
CA GLY A 248 -24.86 -0.27 1.40
C GLY A 248 -24.19 0.12 2.71
N THR A 249 -24.63 -0.50 3.82
CA THR A 249 -23.99 -0.35 5.14
C THR A 249 -22.68 -1.12 5.20
N PRO A 250 -21.80 -0.83 6.18
CA PRO A 250 -20.57 -1.61 6.38
C PRO A 250 -20.81 -3.12 6.48
N GLN A 251 -21.90 -3.54 7.11
CA GLN A 251 -22.26 -4.95 7.27
C GLN A 251 -22.66 -5.60 5.94
N VAL A 252 -23.41 -4.88 5.10
CA VAL A 252 -23.77 -5.33 3.74
C VAL A 252 -22.52 -5.42 2.86
N LEU A 253 -21.66 -4.42 2.95
CA LEU A 253 -20.40 -4.40 2.22
C LEU A 253 -19.50 -5.56 2.64
N GLU A 254 -19.40 -5.85 3.94
CA GLU A 254 -18.63 -6.99 4.45
C GLU A 254 -19.11 -8.32 3.87
N GLN A 255 -20.43 -8.55 3.82
CA GLN A 255 -20.98 -9.78 3.23
C GLN A 255 -20.61 -9.94 1.75
N LYS A 256 -20.74 -8.87 0.97
CA LYS A 256 -20.35 -8.86 -0.45
C LYS A 256 -18.84 -9.08 -0.62
N TRP A 257 -18.04 -8.45 0.21
CA TRP A 257 -16.58 -8.56 0.12
C TRP A 257 -16.08 -9.95 0.49
N ARG A 258 -16.70 -10.61 1.48
CA ARG A 258 -16.39 -12.02 1.82
C ARG A 258 -16.53 -12.94 0.61
N GLN A 259 -17.54 -12.76 -0.23
CA GLN A 259 -17.73 -13.55 -1.45
C GLN A 259 -16.59 -13.30 -2.47
N VAL A 260 -16.16 -12.05 -2.61
CA VAL A 260 -15.02 -11.69 -3.46
C VAL A 260 -13.72 -12.30 -2.92
N GLU A 261 -13.49 -12.23 -1.61
CA GLU A 261 -12.31 -12.83 -0.95
C GLU A 261 -12.28 -14.36 -1.06
N GLU A 262 -13.44 -15.02 -1.01
CA GLU A 262 -13.55 -16.46 -1.26
C GLU A 262 -13.19 -16.80 -2.72
N GLY A 263 -13.64 -15.98 -3.67
CA GLY A 263 -13.26 -16.11 -5.09
C GLY A 263 -11.76 -15.95 -5.30
N TRP A 264 -11.15 -14.97 -4.65
CA TRP A 264 -9.69 -14.76 -4.69
C TRP A 264 -8.93 -15.91 -4.04
N ALA A 265 -9.40 -16.42 -2.91
CA ALA A 265 -8.77 -17.55 -2.22
C ALA A 265 -8.77 -18.82 -3.09
N ALA A 266 -9.89 -19.09 -3.77
CA ALA A 266 -9.98 -20.20 -4.72
C ALA A 266 -9.02 -20.01 -5.91
N LEU A 267 -9.07 -18.85 -6.57
CA LEU A 267 -8.23 -18.57 -7.74
C LEU A 267 -6.72 -18.65 -7.42
N VAL A 268 -6.31 -18.05 -6.31
CA VAL A 268 -4.90 -18.00 -5.93
C VAL A 268 -4.43 -19.36 -5.38
N GLY A 269 -5.34 -20.12 -4.75
CA GLY A 269 -5.07 -21.48 -4.25
C GLY A 269 -4.82 -22.50 -5.36
N GLU A 270 -5.40 -22.28 -6.54
CA GLU A 270 -5.26 -23.14 -7.74
C GLU A 270 -4.24 -22.58 -8.75
N LEU A 271 -3.50 -21.54 -8.38
CA LEU A 271 -2.61 -20.86 -9.31
C LEU A 271 -1.34 -21.68 -9.57
N GLU A 272 -1.13 -22.03 -10.82
CA GLU A 272 0.09 -22.72 -11.26
C GLU A 272 1.21 -21.70 -11.64
N PRO A 273 2.51 -22.08 -11.53
CA PRO A 273 3.62 -21.19 -11.85
C PRO A 273 3.59 -20.61 -13.27
N GLU A 274 3.16 -21.41 -14.25
CA GLU A 274 3.04 -21.00 -15.66
C GLU A 274 2.00 -19.90 -15.82
N ARG A 275 0.88 -20.02 -15.10
CA ARG A 275 -0.23 -19.06 -15.15
C ARG A 275 0.20 -17.67 -14.67
N THR A 276 1.13 -17.56 -13.74
CA THR A 276 1.61 -16.24 -13.27
C THR A 276 2.29 -15.43 -14.37
N ARG A 277 2.84 -16.09 -15.39
CA ARG A 277 3.54 -15.49 -16.54
C ARG A 277 2.63 -15.18 -17.70
N GLU A 278 1.47 -15.81 -17.77
CA GLU A 278 0.49 -15.55 -18.82
C GLU A 278 -0.05 -14.13 -18.76
N LYS A 279 -0.58 -13.67 -19.88
CA LYS A 279 -1.21 -12.35 -19.95
C LYS A 279 -2.71 -12.45 -19.71
N LEU A 280 -3.21 -11.64 -18.79
CA LEU A 280 -4.62 -11.37 -18.62
C LEU A 280 -5.02 -10.22 -19.55
N ALA A 281 -5.78 -10.52 -20.57
CA ALA A 281 -6.36 -9.52 -21.47
C ALA A 281 -7.74 -9.10 -20.95
N TYR A 282 -8.01 -7.80 -20.97
CA TYR A 282 -9.29 -7.23 -20.55
C TYR A 282 -9.55 -5.89 -21.23
N THR A 283 -10.79 -5.40 -21.14
CA THR A 283 -11.14 -4.05 -21.60
C THR A 283 -11.31 -3.14 -20.39
N ASN A 284 -10.67 -1.96 -20.40
CA ASN A 284 -10.81 -0.98 -19.32
C ASN A 284 -12.16 -0.24 -19.40
N PHE A 285 -12.45 0.66 -18.43
CA PHE A 285 -13.71 1.38 -18.38
C PHE A 285 -13.92 2.37 -19.55
N LYS A 286 -12.85 2.73 -20.29
CA LYS A 286 -12.92 3.58 -21.48
C LYS A 286 -13.17 2.78 -22.76
N GLY A 287 -13.10 1.46 -22.69
CA GLY A 287 -13.23 0.58 -23.85
C GLY A 287 -11.88 0.18 -24.48
N ASP A 288 -10.74 0.60 -23.91
CA ASP A 288 -9.43 0.27 -24.47
C ASP A 288 -9.03 -1.17 -24.07
N PRO A 289 -8.50 -1.98 -25.01
CA PRO A 289 -7.96 -3.29 -24.70
C PRO A 289 -6.61 -3.14 -23.97
N LEU A 290 -6.45 -3.84 -22.87
CA LEU A 290 -5.23 -3.87 -22.07
C LEU A 290 -4.83 -5.32 -21.76
N SER A 291 -3.54 -5.53 -21.52
CA SER A 291 -3.00 -6.86 -21.22
C SER A 291 -1.78 -6.76 -20.31
N TYR A 292 -1.85 -7.41 -19.14
CA TYR A 292 -0.75 -7.46 -18.16
C TYR A 292 -0.52 -8.91 -17.71
N CYS A 293 0.70 -9.21 -17.25
CA CYS A 293 0.99 -10.52 -16.67
C CYS A 293 0.15 -10.76 -15.41
N VAL A 294 -0.42 -11.95 -15.28
CA VAL A 294 -1.27 -12.38 -14.17
C VAL A 294 -0.61 -12.09 -12.82
N GLY A 295 0.63 -12.52 -12.62
CA GLY A 295 1.34 -12.30 -11.37
C GLY A 295 1.47 -10.82 -10.99
N GLU A 296 1.67 -9.95 -11.97
CA GLU A 296 1.80 -8.50 -11.73
C GLU A 296 0.44 -7.84 -11.45
N VAL A 297 -0.63 -8.32 -12.08
CA VAL A 297 -2.00 -7.89 -11.75
C VAL A 297 -2.34 -8.25 -10.31
N LEU A 298 -1.98 -9.44 -9.86
CA LEU A 298 -2.22 -9.88 -8.49
C LEU A 298 -1.46 -9.03 -7.45
N VAL A 299 -0.20 -8.66 -7.75
CA VAL A 299 0.56 -7.71 -6.90
C VAL A 299 -0.06 -6.32 -6.93
N HIS A 300 -0.48 -5.84 -8.11
CA HIS A 300 -1.17 -4.55 -8.25
C HIS A 300 -2.41 -4.48 -7.35
N LEU A 301 -3.22 -5.53 -7.29
CA LEU A 301 -4.41 -5.58 -6.44
C LEU A 301 -4.09 -5.34 -4.96
N VAL A 302 -3.13 -6.07 -4.43
CA VAL A 302 -2.74 -5.93 -3.03
C VAL A 302 -2.13 -4.55 -2.74
N ASN A 303 -1.32 -4.03 -3.68
CA ASN A 303 -0.73 -2.69 -3.58
C ASN A 303 -1.83 -1.60 -3.63
N ASN A 304 -2.79 -1.71 -4.55
CA ASN A 304 -3.94 -0.81 -4.64
C ASN A 304 -4.77 -0.81 -3.35
N SER A 305 -5.06 -2.00 -2.83
CA SER A 305 -5.79 -2.13 -1.57
C SER A 305 -5.04 -1.49 -0.41
N THR A 306 -3.72 -1.68 -0.31
CA THR A 306 -2.88 -1.05 0.72
C THR A 306 -2.94 0.47 0.63
N TYR A 307 -2.82 1.03 -0.57
CA TYR A 307 -2.92 2.47 -0.81
C TYR A 307 -4.27 3.04 -0.37
N HIS A 308 -5.38 2.39 -0.75
CA HIS A 308 -6.71 2.85 -0.38
C HIS A 308 -7.03 2.63 1.11
N ARG A 309 -6.48 1.62 1.76
CA ARG A 309 -6.55 1.50 3.23
C ARG A 309 -5.90 2.69 3.94
N GLY A 310 -4.81 3.23 3.39
CA GLY A 310 -4.22 4.49 3.87
C GLY A 310 -5.20 5.67 3.79
N GLN A 311 -5.95 5.79 2.69
CA GLN A 311 -7.01 6.80 2.55
C GLN A 311 -8.13 6.60 3.58
N VAL A 312 -8.62 5.36 3.73
CA VAL A 312 -9.62 5.02 4.77
C VAL A 312 -9.15 5.43 6.16
N ALA A 313 -7.88 5.19 6.48
CA ALA A 313 -7.34 5.55 7.79
C ALA A 313 -7.34 7.07 8.04
N THR A 314 -6.99 7.88 7.03
CA THR A 314 -7.06 9.34 7.13
C THR A 314 -8.49 9.79 7.41
N LEU A 315 -9.45 9.33 6.60
CA LEU A 315 -10.86 9.70 6.77
C LEU A 315 -11.41 9.25 8.13
N THR A 316 -11.06 8.04 8.58
CA THR A 316 -11.46 7.52 9.89
C THR A 316 -10.96 8.41 11.04
N ARG A 317 -9.70 8.91 10.97
CA ARG A 317 -9.18 9.85 11.97
C ARG A 317 -9.90 11.19 11.95
N GLN A 318 -10.17 11.73 10.76
CA GLN A 318 -10.91 12.99 10.60
C GLN A 318 -12.36 12.91 11.08
N LEU A 319 -12.91 11.70 11.15
CA LEU A 319 -14.18 11.42 11.83
C LEU A 319 -14.03 11.25 13.37
N GLY A 320 -12.85 11.53 13.92
CA GLY A 320 -12.58 11.42 15.36
C GLY A 320 -12.44 9.96 15.86
N ARG A 321 -12.17 9.02 14.96
CA ARG A 321 -12.06 7.58 15.27
C ARG A 321 -10.64 7.07 15.08
N LYS A 322 -10.28 5.99 15.80
CA LYS A 322 -9.00 5.31 15.64
C LYS A 322 -9.09 4.31 14.49
N PRO A 323 -8.29 4.45 13.42
CA PRO A 323 -8.25 3.46 12.35
C PRO A 323 -7.64 2.15 12.82
N ALA A 324 -8.03 1.04 12.19
CA ALA A 324 -7.38 -0.24 12.38
C ALA A 324 -5.94 -0.19 11.88
N SER A 325 -5.00 -0.80 12.61
CA SER A 325 -3.67 -1.08 12.09
C SER A 325 -3.75 -2.25 11.11
N THR A 326 -3.11 -2.08 9.96
CA THR A 326 -3.05 -3.10 8.89
C THR A 326 -1.61 -3.34 8.44
N ASP A 327 -0.66 -3.13 9.34
CA ASP A 327 0.76 -3.38 9.14
C ASP A 327 1.01 -4.86 8.81
N TYR A 328 1.87 -5.13 7.82
CA TYR A 328 2.13 -6.49 7.36
C TYR A 328 2.80 -7.35 8.42
N LEU A 329 3.76 -6.78 9.17
CA LEU A 329 4.45 -7.53 10.21
C LEU A 329 3.52 -7.87 11.36
N MET A 330 2.53 -7.01 11.66
CA MET A 330 1.49 -7.32 12.66
C MET A 330 0.68 -8.57 12.28
N MET A 331 0.41 -8.79 10.99
CA MET A 331 -0.26 -10.03 10.56
C MET A 331 0.62 -11.26 10.86
N LEU A 332 1.95 -11.14 10.69
CA LEU A 332 2.85 -12.26 10.97
C LEU A 332 2.91 -12.60 12.46
N ASP A 333 2.70 -11.63 13.33
CA ASP A 333 2.68 -11.82 14.79
C ASP A 333 1.37 -12.44 15.29
N GLU A 334 0.28 -12.29 14.53
CA GLU A 334 -1.04 -12.85 14.85
C GLU A 334 -1.26 -14.25 14.24
N ALA A 335 -0.36 -14.72 13.33
CA ALA A 335 -0.45 -15.99 12.64
C ALA A 335 0.22 -17.14 13.40
#